data_c20ecccb510bca17e0b91839aacd214b
#
_entry.id   c20ecccb510bca17e0b91839aacd214b
#
_cell.length_a   1.000
_cell.length_b   1.000
_cell.length_c   1.000
_cell.angle_alpha   90.00
_cell.angle_beta   90.00
_cell.angle_gamma   90.00
#
_symmetry.space_group_name_H-M   'P 1'
#
loop_
_entity.id
_entity.type
_entity.pdbx_description
1 polymer ?
#
loop_
_entity_poly.entity_id
_entity_poly.type
_entity_poly.pdbx_seq_one_letter_code
_entity_poly.pdbx_strand_id
1 'polypeptide(L)'
;MAEIFRKISSIKLPQLDREAQREDYWREHKGVVRCPRCSNVHFKKRWYASSSDLRGLLKVKKLSITETKFCQACRMIKEHTFEGEIFIDGFPYYKKKELLRLINNFGERAVKIDPQDRIIKIEETKTGYRVTTTENQLAGKLARKIKEVFKMVKVHYSRSPEPAEVSRIFVTFHGARGSKFS
;
A
#
# COMPACT_ATOMS: atom_id res chain seq x y z
N MET A 1 -19.55 -11.79 -14.24
CA MET A 1 -18.34 -10.95 -14.24
C MET A 1 -18.64 -9.46 -14.45
N ALA A 2 -19.48 -9.08 -15.40
CA ALA A 2 -19.85 -7.67 -15.65
C ALA A 2 -20.49 -6.94 -14.45
N GLU A 3 -21.20 -7.64 -13.59
CA GLU A 3 -21.92 -7.07 -12.46
C GLU A 3 -21.00 -6.67 -11.29
N ILE A 4 -19.91 -7.41 -11.08
CA ILE A 4 -18.87 -7.09 -10.09
C ILE A 4 -18.14 -5.81 -10.52
N PHE A 5 -17.84 -5.66 -11.80
CA PHE A 5 -17.20 -4.46 -12.33
C PHE A 5 -18.08 -3.20 -12.18
N ARG A 6 -19.42 -3.31 -12.38
CA ARG A 6 -20.37 -2.21 -12.17
C ARG A 6 -20.43 -1.76 -10.70
N LYS A 7 -20.43 -2.69 -9.75
CA LYS A 7 -20.50 -2.38 -8.32
C LYS A 7 -19.23 -1.71 -7.80
N ILE A 8 -18.07 -2.05 -8.36
CA ILE A 8 -16.76 -1.48 -7.97
C ILE A 8 -16.58 -0.06 -8.52
N SER A 9 -17.12 0.24 -9.71
CA SER A 9 -17.06 1.59 -10.30
C SER A 9 -17.89 2.63 -9.53
N SER A 10 -18.84 2.20 -8.70
CA SER A 10 -19.69 3.09 -7.88
C SER A 10 -19.10 3.43 -6.50
N ILE A 11 -17.97 2.83 -6.10
CA ILE A 11 -17.31 3.18 -4.84
C ILE A 11 -16.68 4.56 -5.00
N LYS A 12 -17.25 5.55 -4.30
CA LYS A 12 -16.63 6.88 -4.20
C LYS A 12 -15.27 6.75 -3.54
N LEU A 13 -14.22 6.98 -4.31
CA LEU A 13 -12.86 7.06 -3.78
C LEU A 13 -12.69 8.35 -2.99
N PRO A 14 -11.99 8.34 -1.87
CA PRO A 14 -11.60 9.56 -1.19
C PRO A 14 -10.84 10.45 -2.19
N GLN A 15 -11.31 11.67 -2.41
CA GLN A 15 -10.58 12.64 -3.22
C GLN A 15 -9.32 13.04 -2.44
N LEU A 16 -8.18 12.65 -2.96
CA LEU A 16 -6.89 13.13 -2.49
C LEU A 16 -6.67 14.51 -3.10
N ASP A 17 -6.63 15.54 -2.27
CA ASP A 17 -6.16 16.85 -2.70
C ASP A 17 -4.64 16.78 -2.93
N ARG A 18 -4.26 16.38 -4.15
CA ARG A 18 -2.87 16.17 -4.53
C ARG A 18 -2.06 17.45 -4.63
N GLU A 19 -2.70 18.58 -4.94
CA GLU A 19 -1.99 19.88 -5.04
C GLU A 19 -1.58 20.35 -3.66
N ALA A 20 -2.50 20.40 -2.70
CA ALA A 20 -2.17 20.72 -1.31
C ALA A 20 -1.16 19.74 -0.70
N GLN A 21 -1.24 18.45 -1.08
CA GLN A 21 -0.30 17.44 -0.62
C GLN A 21 1.08 17.58 -1.25
N ARG A 22 1.17 17.97 -2.52
CA ARG A 22 2.45 18.23 -3.20
C ARG A 22 3.14 19.48 -2.65
N GLU A 23 2.45 20.59 -2.50
CA GLU A 23 3.05 21.82 -1.98
C GLU A 23 3.62 21.66 -0.58
N ASP A 24 2.88 20.98 0.31
CA ASP A 24 3.30 20.72 1.69
C ASP A 24 4.44 19.68 1.77
N TYR A 25 4.46 18.74 0.84
CA TYR A 25 5.45 17.67 0.80
C TYR A 25 6.81 18.16 0.28
N TRP A 26 6.82 19.16 -0.63
CA TRP A 26 8.04 19.64 -1.29
C TRP A 26 8.62 20.90 -0.66
N ARG A 27 7.98 21.51 0.33
CA ARG A 27 8.60 22.60 1.08
C ARG A 27 9.92 22.12 1.68
N GLU A 28 10.99 22.84 1.38
CA GLU A 28 12.31 22.55 1.95
C GLU A 28 12.28 22.80 3.45
N HIS A 29 12.06 21.72 4.23
CA HIS A 29 12.23 21.80 5.66
C HIS A 29 13.72 21.98 5.96
N LYS A 30 14.08 23.12 6.53
CA LYS A 30 15.41 23.36 7.08
C LYS A 30 15.57 22.53 8.36
N GLY A 31 16.05 21.27 8.21
CA GLY A 31 16.28 20.41 9.37
C GLY A 31 15.75 18.99 9.20
N VAL A 32 15.45 18.36 10.32
CA VAL A 32 15.01 16.97 10.41
C VAL A 32 13.57 16.92 10.94
N VAL A 33 12.67 16.36 10.16
CA VAL A 33 11.26 16.17 10.54
C VAL A 33 11.04 14.74 10.99
N ARG A 34 10.36 14.54 12.12
CA ARG A 34 10.04 13.20 12.65
C ARG A 34 8.54 12.92 12.55
N CYS A 35 8.18 11.72 12.07
CA CYS A 35 6.80 11.26 12.11
C CYS A 35 6.42 10.82 13.55
N PRO A 36 5.33 11.38 14.14
CA PRO A 36 4.92 11.01 15.51
C PRO A 36 4.39 9.60 15.63
N ARG A 37 3.88 9.01 14.52
CA ARG A 37 3.27 7.67 14.53
C ARG A 37 4.28 6.54 14.33
N CYS A 38 5.13 6.65 13.32
CA CYS A 38 6.06 5.56 12.95
C CYS A 38 7.52 5.89 13.28
N SER A 39 7.78 7.09 13.78
CA SER A 39 9.13 7.58 14.09
C SER A 39 10.10 7.65 12.90
N ASN A 40 9.62 7.46 11.68
CA ASN A 40 10.41 7.73 10.50
C ASN A 40 10.83 9.19 10.45
N VAL A 41 11.94 9.44 9.82
CA VAL A 41 12.58 10.76 9.81
C VAL A 41 12.76 11.23 8.37
N HIS A 42 12.31 12.45 8.08
CA HIS A 42 12.52 13.12 6.81
C HIS A 42 13.75 14.00 6.85
N PHE A 43 14.64 13.81 5.90
CA PHE A 43 15.84 14.61 5.72
C PHE A 43 16.20 14.67 4.22
N LYS A 44 16.54 15.86 3.72
CA LYS A 44 16.90 16.08 2.30
C LYS A 44 15.92 15.44 1.30
N LYS A 45 14.62 15.74 1.44
CA LYS A 45 13.55 15.27 0.54
C LYS A 45 13.29 13.75 0.58
N ARG A 46 13.82 13.01 1.57
CA ARG A 46 13.62 11.57 1.70
C ARG A 46 13.23 11.17 3.12
N TRP A 47 12.35 10.17 3.24
CA TRP A 47 12.02 9.51 4.49
C TRP A 47 12.97 8.34 4.75
N TYR A 48 13.42 8.21 5.99
CA TYR A 48 14.30 7.15 6.48
C TYR A 48 13.62 6.42 7.63
N ALA A 49 13.84 5.11 7.74
CA ALA A 49 13.40 4.35 8.91
C ALA A 49 14.15 4.85 10.17
N SER A 50 13.42 4.97 11.29
CA SER A 50 13.98 5.51 12.53
C SER A 50 15.13 4.69 13.11
N SER A 51 15.28 3.44 12.67
CA SER A 51 16.08 2.44 13.40
C SER A 51 17.50 2.22 12.90
N SER A 52 17.84 2.55 11.66
CA SER A 52 19.16 2.13 11.14
C SER A 52 20.01 3.24 10.56
N ASP A 53 19.55 3.92 9.53
CA ASP A 53 20.45 4.68 8.67
C ASP A 53 20.68 6.13 9.16
N LEU A 54 19.69 6.70 9.86
CA LEU A 54 19.76 8.10 10.27
C LEU A 54 20.53 8.31 11.59
N ARG A 55 20.61 7.31 12.47
CA ARG A 55 21.38 7.44 13.71
C ARG A 55 22.85 7.77 13.43
N GLY A 56 23.43 7.18 12.40
CA GLY A 56 24.77 7.50 11.93
C GLY A 56 24.85 8.93 11.40
N LEU A 57 23.92 9.33 10.52
CA LEU A 57 23.87 10.67 9.94
C LEU A 57 23.57 11.77 10.98
N LEU A 58 22.67 11.53 11.93
CA LEU A 58 22.37 12.47 13.01
C LEU A 58 23.55 12.67 13.95
N LYS A 59 24.26 11.59 14.32
CA LYS A 59 25.45 11.68 15.17
C LYS A 59 26.60 12.42 14.48
N VAL A 60 26.87 12.10 13.21
CA VAL A 60 27.98 12.69 12.45
C VAL A 60 27.72 14.17 12.14
N LYS A 61 26.47 14.58 11.87
CA LYS A 61 26.15 15.96 11.45
C LYS A 61 25.58 16.83 12.58
N LYS A 62 25.46 16.34 13.81
CA LYS A 62 24.82 17.07 14.93
C LYS A 62 23.43 17.63 14.57
N LEU A 63 22.67 16.90 13.74
CA LEU A 63 21.35 17.32 13.31
C LEU A 63 20.33 17.07 14.42
N SER A 64 19.56 18.10 14.76
CA SER A 64 18.44 18.00 15.70
C SER A 64 17.11 17.84 14.97
N ILE A 65 16.14 17.19 15.62
CA ILE A 65 14.76 17.17 15.14
C ILE A 65 14.19 18.57 15.32
N THR A 66 13.78 19.18 14.20
CA THR A 66 13.28 20.56 14.19
C THR A 66 11.76 20.62 14.15
N GLU A 67 11.10 19.56 13.64
CA GLU A 67 9.66 19.53 13.45
C GLU A 67 9.12 18.11 13.65
N THR A 68 7.83 18.01 14.02
CA THR A 68 7.08 16.76 14.09
C THR A 68 5.88 16.82 13.16
N LYS A 69 5.84 15.98 12.12
CA LYS A 69 4.78 15.94 11.11
C LYS A 69 4.54 14.51 10.66
N PHE A 70 3.28 14.13 10.39
CA PHE A 70 2.97 12.81 9.84
C PHE A 70 3.64 12.61 8.47
N CYS A 71 4.32 11.47 8.30
CA CYS A 71 4.77 11.06 6.97
C CYS A 71 3.55 10.74 6.08
N GLN A 72 3.73 10.77 4.77
CA GLN A 72 2.65 10.52 3.81
C GLN A 72 1.95 9.19 4.07
N ALA A 73 2.70 8.10 4.23
CA ALA A 73 2.12 6.78 4.53
C ALA A 73 1.24 6.78 5.80
N CYS A 74 1.71 7.42 6.89
CA CYS A 74 0.93 7.50 8.13
C CYS A 74 -0.30 8.40 8.00
N ARG A 75 -0.24 9.46 7.18
CA ARG A 75 -1.38 10.31 6.85
C ARG A 75 -2.41 9.53 6.06
N MET A 76 -2.02 8.82 4.99
CA MET A 76 -2.90 7.99 4.19
C MET A 76 -3.62 6.93 5.04
N ILE A 77 -2.89 6.26 5.95
CA ILE A 77 -3.48 5.28 6.87
C ILE A 77 -4.51 5.94 7.80
N LYS A 78 -4.24 7.16 8.30
CA LYS A 78 -5.16 7.91 9.18
C LYS A 78 -6.42 8.37 8.43
N GLU A 79 -6.27 8.80 7.20
CA GLU A 79 -7.34 9.35 6.35
C GLU A 79 -8.06 8.27 5.54
N HIS A 80 -7.66 7.00 5.69
CA HIS A 80 -8.19 5.86 4.93
C HIS A 80 -8.09 6.04 3.40
N THR A 81 -7.07 6.78 2.95
CA THR A 81 -6.77 6.96 1.53
C THR A 81 -5.74 5.93 1.05
N PHE A 82 -5.76 5.60 -0.24
CA PHE A 82 -4.84 4.62 -0.84
C PHE A 82 -4.64 4.95 -2.33
N GLU A 83 -3.51 4.52 -2.89
CA GLU A 83 -3.22 4.65 -4.33
C GLU A 83 -3.30 3.31 -5.06
N GLY A 84 -3.06 2.21 -4.36
CA GLY A 84 -3.15 0.86 -4.91
C GLY A 84 -4.21 0.01 -4.22
N GLU A 85 -4.98 -0.74 -5.00
CA GLU A 85 -6.04 -1.62 -4.54
C GLU A 85 -5.97 -2.95 -5.30
N ILE A 86 -5.96 -4.06 -4.58
CA ILE A 86 -5.90 -5.41 -5.14
C ILE A 86 -7.12 -6.18 -4.64
N PHE A 87 -7.91 -6.70 -5.59
CA PHE A 87 -8.97 -7.67 -5.33
C PHE A 87 -8.44 -9.07 -5.66
N ILE A 88 -8.50 -9.98 -4.70
CA ILE A 88 -8.03 -11.36 -4.81
C ILE A 88 -9.23 -12.27 -4.70
N ASP A 89 -9.68 -12.83 -5.83
CA ASP A 89 -10.90 -13.62 -5.92
C ASP A 89 -10.63 -15.09 -6.27
N GLY A 90 -11.56 -15.97 -5.83
CA GLY A 90 -11.51 -17.40 -6.12
C GLY A 90 -10.34 -18.12 -5.44
N PHE A 91 -9.83 -17.56 -4.37
CA PHE A 91 -8.70 -18.12 -3.65
C PHE A 91 -9.10 -19.41 -2.88
N PRO A 92 -8.32 -20.50 -2.98
CA PRO A 92 -8.61 -21.74 -2.25
C PRO A 92 -8.48 -21.53 -0.74
N TYR A 93 -9.56 -21.75 0.02
CA TYR A 93 -9.61 -21.49 1.46
C TYR A 93 -8.48 -22.20 2.25
N TYR A 94 -8.14 -23.43 1.87
CA TYR A 94 -7.08 -24.19 2.53
C TYR A 94 -5.68 -23.55 2.42
N LYS A 95 -5.47 -22.62 1.48
CA LYS A 95 -4.23 -21.85 1.34
C LYS A 95 -4.28 -20.44 1.98
N LYS A 96 -5.35 -20.11 2.71
CA LYS A 96 -5.55 -18.79 3.35
C LYS A 96 -4.32 -18.34 4.13
N LYS A 97 -3.76 -19.20 4.97
CA LYS A 97 -2.58 -18.87 5.80
C LYS A 97 -1.35 -18.56 4.93
N GLU A 98 -1.17 -19.25 3.83
CA GLU A 98 -0.05 -19.08 2.91
C GLU A 98 -0.14 -17.70 2.21
N LEU A 99 -1.33 -17.35 1.70
CA LEU A 99 -1.57 -16.05 1.06
C LEU A 99 -1.34 -14.89 2.04
N LEU A 100 -1.96 -14.92 3.21
CA LEU A 100 -1.81 -13.85 4.21
C LEU A 100 -0.36 -13.70 4.67
N ARG A 101 0.36 -14.82 4.86
CA ARG A 101 1.79 -14.80 5.18
C ARG A 101 2.62 -14.19 4.05
N LEU A 102 2.31 -14.51 2.80
CA LEU A 102 2.97 -13.90 1.64
C LEU A 102 2.76 -12.40 1.62
N ILE A 103 1.52 -11.92 1.78
CA ILE A 103 1.17 -10.49 1.75
C ILE A 103 1.90 -9.76 2.89
N ASN A 104 1.84 -10.27 4.12
CA ASN A 104 2.48 -9.64 5.27
C ASN A 104 4.01 -9.58 5.12
N ASN A 105 4.65 -10.68 4.76
CA ASN A 105 6.10 -10.73 4.56
C ASN A 105 6.56 -9.83 3.40
N PHE A 106 5.71 -9.66 2.37
CA PHE A 106 5.98 -8.74 1.28
C PHE A 106 5.92 -7.28 1.76
N GLY A 107 4.88 -6.92 2.53
CA GLY A 107 4.73 -5.59 3.11
C GLY A 107 5.88 -5.23 4.05
N GLU A 108 6.28 -6.13 4.94
CA GLU A 108 7.41 -5.93 5.85
C GLU A 108 8.73 -5.66 5.11
N ARG A 109 8.97 -6.39 4.00
CA ARG A 109 10.15 -6.17 3.16
C ARG A 109 10.09 -4.85 2.41
N ALA A 110 8.92 -4.47 1.90
CA ALA A 110 8.73 -3.20 1.23
C ALA A 110 9.06 -2.02 2.15
N VAL A 111 8.54 -2.01 3.37
CA VAL A 111 8.84 -0.98 4.39
C VAL A 111 10.34 -0.86 4.72
N LYS A 112 11.08 -1.98 4.69
CA LYS A 112 12.53 -1.96 4.93
C LYS A 112 13.30 -1.29 3.79
N ILE A 113 12.80 -1.37 2.56
CA ILE A 113 13.40 -0.76 1.36
C ILE A 113 13.00 0.71 1.27
N ASP A 114 11.68 0.98 1.36
CA ASP A 114 11.13 2.32 1.42
C ASP A 114 10.10 2.44 2.57
N PRO A 115 10.35 3.29 3.55
CA PRO A 115 9.43 3.47 4.68
C PRO A 115 8.04 4.03 4.29
N GLN A 116 7.88 4.51 3.06
CA GLN A 116 6.59 4.97 2.54
C GLN A 116 5.77 3.86 1.88
N ASP A 117 6.41 2.77 1.44
CA ASP A 117 5.79 1.60 0.83
C ASP A 117 5.09 0.74 1.90
N ARG A 118 3.76 0.88 2.06
CA ARG A 118 3.00 0.16 3.09
C ARG A 118 1.74 -0.50 2.57
N ILE A 119 1.46 -1.68 3.10
CA ILE A 119 0.12 -2.25 3.07
C ILE A 119 -0.70 -1.52 4.14
N ILE A 120 -1.81 -0.90 3.72
CA ILE A 120 -2.69 -0.14 4.61
C ILE A 120 -3.66 -1.07 5.31
N LYS A 121 -4.34 -1.93 4.52
CA LYS A 121 -5.37 -2.83 5.03
C LYS A 121 -5.45 -4.12 4.22
N ILE A 122 -5.77 -5.21 4.89
CA ILE A 122 -6.15 -6.49 4.30
C ILE A 122 -7.56 -6.80 4.83
N GLU A 123 -8.54 -6.88 3.95
CA GLU A 123 -9.94 -7.13 4.30
C GLU A 123 -10.40 -8.43 3.64
N GLU A 124 -11.09 -9.26 4.39
CA GLU A 124 -11.79 -10.42 3.85
C GLU A 124 -13.08 -9.96 3.17
N THR A 125 -13.34 -10.45 1.96
CA THR A 125 -14.54 -10.18 1.17
C THR A 125 -15.34 -11.47 1.00
N LYS A 126 -16.52 -11.39 0.41
CA LYS A 126 -17.34 -12.58 0.13
C LYS A 126 -16.66 -13.58 -0.82
N THR A 127 -15.75 -13.14 -1.66
CA THR A 127 -15.12 -13.94 -2.72
C THR A 127 -13.61 -14.13 -2.50
N GLY A 128 -13.03 -13.48 -1.48
CA GLY A 128 -11.61 -13.54 -1.22
C GLY A 128 -11.06 -12.42 -0.35
N TYR A 129 -10.17 -11.59 -0.88
CA TYR A 129 -9.51 -10.51 -0.13
C TYR A 129 -9.42 -9.22 -0.93
N ARG A 130 -9.47 -8.10 -0.19
CA ARG A 130 -9.14 -6.78 -0.68
C ARG A 130 -7.91 -6.27 0.06
N VAL A 131 -6.88 -5.84 -0.68
CA VAL A 131 -5.64 -5.29 -0.11
C VAL A 131 -5.46 -3.88 -0.62
N THR A 132 -5.22 -2.92 0.27
CA THR A 132 -4.92 -1.53 -0.10
C THR A 132 -3.49 -1.17 0.26
N THR A 133 -2.86 -0.33 -0.56
CA THR A 133 -1.46 0.08 -0.42
C THR A 133 -1.29 1.59 -0.54
N THR A 134 -0.23 2.13 0.05
CA THR A 134 0.11 3.55 -0.07
C THR A 134 0.51 3.95 -1.48
N GLU A 135 1.11 3.02 -2.24
CA GLU A 135 1.65 3.26 -3.57
C GLU A 135 1.03 2.31 -4.59
N ASN A 136 0.70 2.84 -5.78
CA ASN A 136 0.17 2.05 -6.88
C ASN A 136 1.19 1.01 -7.39
N GLN A 137 2.48 1.36 -7.40
CA GLN A 137 3.55 0.45 -7.79
C GLN A 137 3.71 -0.71 -6.81
N LEU A 138 3.49 -0.48 -5.51
CA LEU A 138 3.54 -1.52 -4.49
C LEU A 138 2.46 -2.57 -4.74
N ALA A 139 1.22 -2.13 -5.06
CA ALA A 139 0.14 -3.02 -5.45
C ALA A 139 0.51 -3.89 -6.66
N GLY A 140 1.10 -3.27 -7.69
CA GLY A 140 1.56 -3.99 -8.89
C GLY A 140 2.65 -5.03 -8.60
N LYS A 141 3.61 -4.70 -7.74
CA LYS A 141 4.67 -5.62 -7.30
C LYS A 141 4.08 -6.80 -6.51
N LEU A 142 3.13 -6.53 -5.60
CA LEU A 142 2.47 -7.57 -4.81
C LEU A 142 1.65 -8.52 -5.69
N ALA A 143 0.86 -7.99 -6.63
CA ALA A 143 0.07 -8.81 -7.55
C ALA A 143 0.95 -9.74 -8.41
N ARG A 144 2.08 -9.23 -8.89
CA ARG A 144 3.09 -10.04 -9.60
C ARG A 144 3.67 -11.13 -8.71
N LYS A 145 3.96 -10.81 -7.45
CA LYS A 145 4.48 -11.79 -6.49
C LYS A 145 3.47 -12.90 -6.17
N ILE A 146 2.18 -12.55 -6.06
CA ILE A 146 1.11 -13.54 -5.89
C ILE A 146 1.06 -14.46 -7.12
N LYS A 147 1.10 -13.91 -8.34
CA LYS A 147 1.10 -14.68 -9.58
C LYS A 147 2.32 -15.63 -9.69
N GLU A 148 3.49 -15.16 -9.28
CA GLU A 148 4.72 -15.95 -9.29
C GLU A 148 4.63 -17.16 -8.35
N VAL A 149 4.11 -16.98 -7.13
CA VAL A 149 4.04 -18.03 -6.12
C VAL A 149 2.92 -19.03 -6.42
N PHE A 150 1.74 -18.56 -6.79
CA PHE A 150 0.57 -19.42 -6.96
C PHE A 150 0.34 -19.90 -8.39
N LYS A 151 1.05 -19.39 -9.39
CA LYS A 151 1.07 -19.79 -10.82
C LYS A 151 -0.28 -19.83 -11.55
N MET A 152 -1.31 -20.46 -10.95
CA MET A 152 -2.67 -20.59 -11.52
C MET A 152 -3.52 -19.32 -11.30
N VAL A 153 -3.00 -18.17 -11.69
CA VAL A 153 -3.59 -16.86 -11.40
C VAL A 153 -3.60 -15.98 -12.64
N LYS A 154 -4.75 -15.38 -12.94
CA LYS A 154 -4.86 -14.26 -13.89
C LYS A 154 -4.80 -12.93 -13.16
N VAL A 155 -4.05 -11.98 -13.72
CA VAL A 155 -3.95 -10.63 -13.19
C VAL A 155 -4.44 -9.66 -14.25
N HIS A 156 -5.43 -8.84 -13.90
CA HIS A 156 -5.96 -7.77 -14.73
C HIS A 156 -5.72 -6.42 -14.05
N TYR A 157 -5.25 -5.42 -14.82
CA TYR A 157 -4.96 -4.08 -14.32
C TYR A 157 -6.01 -3.11 -14.86
N SER A 158 -6.53 -2.28 -13.97
CA SER A 158 -7.42 -1.18 -14.29
C SER A 158 -6.95 0.07 -13.57
N ARG A 159 -7.08 1.22 -14.19
CA ARG A 159 -6.80 2.53 -13.55
C ARG A 159 -8.09 3.31 -13.46
N SER A 160 -8.30 3.98 -12.34
CA SER A 160 -9.36 4.97 -12.24
C SER A 160 -9.00 6.18 -13.10
N PRO A 161 -9.98 6.82 -13.77
CA PRO A 161 -9.74 8.10 -14.42
C PRO A 161 -9.38 9.18 -13.40
N GLU A 162 -8.67 10.21 -13.84
CA GLU A 162 -8.39 11.40 -13.04
C GLU A 162 -9.67 11.96 -12.38
N PRO A 163 -9.58 12.64 -11.20
CA PRO A 163 -8.35 13.09 -10.53
C PRO A 163 -7.72 12.06 -9.59
N ALA A 164 -8.36 10.96 -9.28
CA ALA A 164 -7.85 9.94 -8.37
C ALA A 164 -7.24 8.77 -9.14
N GLU A 165 -5.94 8.85 -9.46
CA GLU A 165 -5.21 7.75 -10.10
C GLU A 165 -4.99 6.56 -9.15
N VAL A 166 -6.06 5.83 -8.86
CA VAL A 166 -5.96 4.58 -8.12
C VAL A 166 -5.73 3.43 -9.09
N SER A 167 -4.65 2.71 -8.89
CA SER A 167 -4.39 1.46 -9.60
C SER A 167 -5.21 0.33 -8.97
N ARG A 168 -6.18 -0.22 -9.71
CA ARG A 168 -6.97 -1.39 -9.31
C ARG A 168 -6.48 -2.63 -10.02
N ILE A 169 -6.20 -3.65 -9.25
CA ILE A 169 -5.65 -4.90 -9.74
C ILE A 169 -6.56 -6.05 -9.31
N PHE A 170 -6.98 -6.85 -10.29
CA PHE A 170 -7.81 -8.04 -10.05
C PHE A 170 -6.94 -9.28 -10.23
N VAL A 171 -6.86 -10.05 -9.16
CA VAL A 171 -6.10 -11.31 -9.08
C VAL A 171 -7.10 -12.44 -8.95
N THR A 172 -7.32 -13.20 -10.02
CA THR A 172 -8.33 -14.26 -10.06
C THR A 172 -7.66 -15.63 -10.12
N PHE A 173 -7.97 -16.50 -9.17
CA PHE A 173 -7.50 -17.87 -9.13
C PHE A 173 -8.34 -18.77 -10.02
N HIS A 174 -7.70 -19.58 -10.87
CA HIS A 174 -8.35 -20.58 -11.71
C HIS A 174 -8.27 -21.95 -11.04
N GLY A 175 -9.40 -22.65 -10.94
CA GLY A 175 -9.46 -24.02 -10.46
C GLY A 175 -10.11 -24.25 -9.10
N ALA A 176 -10.43 -23.21 -8.36
CA ALA A 176 -11.34 -23.34 -7.21
C ALA A 176 -12.81 -23.25 -7.72
N ARG A 177 -13.28 -24.25 -8.49
CA ARG A 177 -14.73 -24.46 -8.60
C ARG A 177 -15.26 -24.74 -7.21
N GLY A 178 -16.20 -23.92 -6.78
CA GLY A 178 -16.73 -23.88 -5.45
C GLY A 178 -17.04 -25.28 -4.89
N SER A 179 -16.50 -25.59 -3.76
CA SER A 179 -17.22 -26.37 -2.78
C SER A 179 -18.37 -25.51 -2.29
N LYS A 180 -19.58 -25.74 -2.85
CA LYS A 180 -20.80 -25.28 -2.24
C LYS A 180 -20.77 -25.78 -0.81
N PHE A 181 -20.76 -24.86 0.14
CA PHE A 181 -21.07 -25.20 1.52
C PHE A 181 -22.52 -25.64 1.54
N SER A 182 -22.77 -26.91 1.78
CA SER A 182 -24.03 -27.46 2.26
C SER A 182 -24.14 -27.17 3.74
#